data_3192fccca7f8a300bb49c1aafe7151e2
#
_entry.id   3192fccca7f8a300bb49c1aafe7151e2
#
_cell.length_a   1.000
_cell.length_b   1.000
_cell.length_c   1.000
_cell.angle_alpha   90.00
_cell.angle_beta   90.00
_cell.angle_gamma   90.00
#
_symmetry.space_group_name_H-M   'P 1'
#
loop_
_entity.id
_entity.type
_entity.pdbx_description
1 polymer ?
#
loop_
_entity_poly.entity_id
_entity_poly.type
_entity_poly.pdbx_seq_one_letter_code
_entity_poly.pdbx_strand_id
1 'polypeptide(L)'
;MMHLPEYAARAVERLEQAGFEAWAVGGCVRDSLCGVRPHDWDLCTAAAPEEMLRVFEGEQVIETGLKHGTLTVMLDGSPLEITTYRTDGGYSDGRHPDGVRFVRSIREDLARRDFTVGAMAWHPERGLFDPFGGQNDLKNRILRAVGDPDTRFTEDALRILRGVRFASELGFAIEDNTAAAMRRQLVRLSCVAAERVREELTRLLCGRWAQRTLLKYNDIIGAALPELVPMFGCTQDNPHHCYDVWGHTVRAVGQVPSEPCLRWAMLLHDSGKPACKTVDKQGIGHFRGHPKHSRALAGTLLPRLRFSKQDTERILLLVEQHDRPLGDSEKLVRRSLARLGEAQIGRASCRERV
;
A
#
# COMPACT_ATOMS: atom_id res chain seq x y z
N MET A 1 9.55 -25.76 -7.00
CA MET A 1 10.95 -25.33 -6.90
C MET A 1 11.00 -23.90 -7.43
N MET A 2 11.64 -22.97 -6.73
CA MET A 2 11.75 -21.58 -7.19
C MET A 2 12.75 -21.51 -8.35
N HIS A 3 12.39 -20.82 -9.42
CA HIS A 3 13.28 -20.61 -10.58
C HIS A 3 13.34 -19.12 -10.89
N LEU A 4 14.56 -18.60 -11.06
CA LEU A 4 14.77 -17.28 -11.63
C LEU A 4 14.39 -17.30 -13.12
N PRO A 5 13.81 -16.22 -13.65
CA PRO A 5 13.77 -16.02 -15.09
C PRO A 5 15.19 -15.92 -15.65
N GLU A 6 15.34 -16.26 -16.92
CA GLU A 6 16.65 -16.39 -17.56
C GLU A 6 17.51 -15.13 -17.47
N TYR A 7 16.90 -13.95 -17.67
CA TYR A 7 17.60 -12.67 -17.55
C TYR A 7 18.12 -12.41 -16.12
N ALA A 8 17.38 -12.80 -15.07
CA ALA A 8 17.81 -12.62 -13.69
C ALA A 8 18.85 -13.66 -13.28
N ALA A 9 18.73 -14.92 -13.76
CA ALA A 9 19.76 -15.95 -13.55
C ALA A 9 21.09 -15.54 -14.17
N ARG A 10 21.06 -15.00 -15.40
CA ARG A 10 22.25 -14.49 -16.08
C ARG A 10 22.90 -13.30 -15.36
N ALA A 11 22.09 -12.44 -14.75
CA ALA A 11 22.63 -11.34 -13.94
C ALA A 11 23.36 -11.85 -12.70
N VAL A 12 22.80 -12.83 -11.99
CA VAL A 12 23.45 -13.48 -10.84
C VAL A 12 24.78 -14.10 -11.29
N GLU A 13 24.78 -14.87 -12.38
CA GLU A 13 25.97 -15.52 -12.90
C GLU A 13 27.08 -14.51 -13.25
N ARG A 14 26.75 -13.40 -13.94
CA ARG A 14 27.73 -12.36 -14.29
C ARG A 14 28.34 -11.69 -13.06
N LEU A 15 27.53 -11.40 -12.04
CA LEU A 15 28.03 -10.82 -10.79
C LEU A 15 28.95 -11.80 -10.06
N GLU A 16 28.60 -13.08 -9.99
CA GLU A 16 29.42 -14.09 -9.32
C GLU A 16 30.71 -14.40 -10.07
N GLN A 17 30.70 -14.44 -11.41
CA GLN A 17 31.91 -14.55 -12.22
C GLN A 17 32.87 -13.37 -12.02
N ALA A 18 32.33 -12.18 -11.70
CA ALA A 18 33.11 -11.01 -11.32
C ALA A 18 33.53 -11.00 -9.82
N GLY A 19 33.20 -12.04 -9.05
CA GLY A 19 33.56 -12.21 -7.65
C GLY A 19 32.61 -11.55 -6.66
N PHE A 20 31.40 -11.15 -7.08
CA PHE A 20 30.41 -10.51 -6.21
C PHE A 20 29.22 -11.42 -5.95
N GLU A 21 28.95 -11.68 -4.68
CA GLU A 21 27.73 -12.42 -4.29
C GLU A 21 26.48 -11.67 -4.74
N ALA A 22 25.47 -12.41 -5.24
CA ALA A 22 24.18 -11.87 -5.66
C ALA A 22 23.02 -12.80 -5.31
N TRP A 23 21.88 -12.22 -4.90
CA TRP A 23 20.67 -12.94 -4.47
C TRP A 23 19.41 -12.28 -5.01
N ALA A 24 18.38 -13.08 -5.33
CA ALA A 24 17.02 -12.58 -5.46
C ALA A 24 16.45 -12.27 -4.08
N VAL A 25 15.70 -11.16 -3.92
CA VAL A 25 15.28 -10.67 -2.61
C VAL A 25 13.88 -10.07 -2.61
N GLY A 26 13.25 -10.03 -1.44
CA GLY A 26 12.04 -9.25 -1.22
C GLY A 26 10.77 -9.88 -1.78
N GLY A 27 10.00 -9.08 -2.54
CA GLY A 27 8.69 -9.46 -3.04
C GLY A 27 8.69 -10.72 -3.89
N CYS A 28 9.64 -10.85 -4.80
CA CYS A 28 9.73 -12.00 -5.70
C CYS A 28 9.97 -13.30 -4.95
N VAL A 29 10.79 -13.31 -3.91
CA VAL A 29 11.05 -14.48 -3.07
C VAL A 29 9.80 -14.87 -2.29
N ARG A 30 9.15 -13.90 -1.63
CA ARG A 30 7.89 -14.11 -0.91
C ARG A 30 6.81 -14.69 -1.82
N ASP A 31 6.57 -14.08 -2.97
CA ASP A 31 5.49 -14.47 -3.88
C ASP A 31 5.74 -15.86 -4.47
N SER A 32 6.99 -16.17 -4.84
CA SER A 32 7.38 -17.50 -5.29
C SER A 32 7.16 -18.57 -4.21
N LEU A 33 7.48 -18.27 -2.94
CA LEU A 33 7.22 -19.18 -1.81
C LEU A 33 5.73 -19.37 -1.55
N CYS A 34 4.89 -18.38 -1.90
CA CYS A 34 3.42 -18.48 -1.87
C CYS A 34 2.84 -19.21 -3.09
N GLY A 35 3.65 -19.65 -4.06
CA GLY A 35 3.18 -20.24 -5.32
C GLY A 35 2.56 -19.21 -6.28
N VAL A 36 2.79 -17.94 -6.06
CA VAL A 36 2.36 -16.83 -6.92
C VAL A 36 3.52 -16.45 -7.84
N ARG A 37 3.24 -16.27 -9.13
CA ARG A 37 4.26 -15.79 -10.07
C ARG A 37 4.61 -14.33 -9.73
N PRO A 38 5.88 -14.01 -9.44
CA PRO A 38 6.30 -12.64 -9.21
C PRO A 38 6.06 -11.77 -10.44
N HIS A 39 5.67 -10.54 -10.20
CA HIS A 39 5.53 -9.53 -11.25
C HIS A 39 6.90 -9.00 -11.66
N ASP A 40 7.71 -8.63 -10.68
CA ASP A 40 9.05 -8.08 -10.83
C ASP A 40 10.06 -8.92 -10.05
N TRP A 41 11.31 -8.93 -10.51
CA TRP A 41 12.42 -9.57 -9.82
C TRP A 41 13.44 -8.53 -9.40
N ASP A 42 13.80 -8.54 -8.13
CA ASP A 42 14.82 -7.69 -7.54
C ASP A 42 16.02 -8.52 -7.13
N LEU A 43 17.21 -8.05 -7.45
CA LEU A 43 18.44 -8.63 -6.95
C LEU A 43 19.12 -7.69 -5.95
N CYS A 44 19.88 -8.27 -5.04
CA CYS A 44 20.86 -7.53 -4.27
C CYS A 44 22.22 -8.20 -4.37
N THR A 45 23.29 -7.39 -4.25
CA THR A 45 24.67 -7.86 -4.49
C THR A 45 25.67 -7.19 -3.55
N ALA A 46 26.81 -7.85 -3.35
CA ALA A 46 27.98 -7.27 -2.69
C ALA A 46 28.72 -6.24 -3.56
N ALA A 47 28.45 -6.19 -4.88
CA ALA A 47 29.08 -5.22 -5.78
C ALA A 47 28.64 -3.79 -5.45
N ALA A 48 29.59 -2.85 -5.37
CA ALA A 48 29.30 -1.43 -5.29
C ALA A 48 28.76 -0.91 -6.65
N PRO A 49 28.09 0.26 -6.68
CA PRO A 49 27.49 0.77 -7.93
C PRO A 49 28.49 0.85 -9.09
N GLU A 50 29.72 1.29 -8.84
CA GLU A 50 30.77 1.40 -9.86
C GLU A 50 31.28 0.02 -10.31
N GLU A 51 31.21 -0.98 -9.43
CA GLU A 51 31.53 -2.37 -9.75
C GLU A 51 30.43 -2.99 -10.61
N MET A 52 29.15 -2.71 -10.29
CA MET A 52 28.01 -3.15 -11.10
C MET A 52 28.06 -2.56 -12.52
N LEU A 53 28.36 -1.26 -12.66
CA LEU A 53 28.50 -0.62 -13.97
C LEU A 53 29.55 -1.33 -14.84
N ARG A 54 30.67 -1.76 -14.25
CA ARG A 54 31.72 -2.54 -14.98
C ARG A 54 31.24 -3.94 -15.35
N VAL A 55 30.54 -4.62 -14.45
CA VAL A 55 29.99 -5.98 -14.70
C VAL A 55 28.99 -5.96 -15.85
N PHE A 56 28.19 -4.91 -15.95
CA PHE A 56 27.16 -4.76 -16.97
C PHE A 56 27.58 -3.82 -18.12
N GLU A 57 28.87 -3.61 -18.31
CA GLU A 57 29.39 -2.89 -19.48
C GLU A 57 28.87 -3.51 -20.77
N GLY A 58 28.32 -2.66 -21.67
CA GLY A 58 27.71 -3.09 -22.92
C GLY A 58 26.16 -3.31 -22.83
N GLU A 59 25.58 -3.35 -21.64
CA GLU A 59 24.14 -3.36 -21.46
C GLU A 59 23.58 -1.94 -21.29
N GLN A 60 22.29 -1.78 -21.54
CA GLN A 60 21.61 -0.52 -21.22
C GLN A 60 21.37 -0.44 -19.70
N VAL A 61 21.98 0.53 -19.03
CA VAL A 61 21.84 0.75 -17.59
C VAL A 61 21.15 2.09 -17.33
N ILE A 62 20.19 2.09 -16.40
CA ILE A 62 19.46 3.26 -15.94
C ILE A 62 19.91 3.57 -14.50
N GLU A 63 20.51 4.75 -14.29
CA GLU A 63 21.21 5.12 -13.06
C GLU A 63 20.36 5.95 -12.08
N THR A 64 19.05 6.01 -12.26
CA THR A 64 18.16 6.87 -11.43
C THR A 64 18.25 6.59 -9.93
N GLY A 65 18.63 5.37 -9.55
CA GLY A 65 18.81 4.94 -8.16
C GLY A 65 20.24 4.94 -7.63
N LEU A 66 21.22 5.41 -8.41
CA LEU A 66 22.65 5.27 -8.11
C LEU A 66 23.05 5.78 -6.71
N LYS A 67 22.53 6.93 -6.29
CA LYS A 67 22.78 7.50 -4.95
C LYS A 67 22.37 6.57 -3.79
N HIS A 68 21.44 5.65 -4.06
CA HIS A 68 20.95 4.66 -3.09
C HIS A 68 21.51 3.26 -3.36
N GLY A 69 22.45 3.13 -4.26
CA GLY A 69 23.07 1.86 -4.62
C GLY A 69 22.23 0.97 -5.52
N THR A 70 21.20 1.51 -6.20
CA THR A 70 20.32 0.75 -7.10
C THR A 70 20.59 1.13 -8.55
N LEU A 71 20.73 0.13 -9.41
CA LEU A 71 20.78 0.26 -10.87
C LEU A 71 19.64 -0.57 -11.48
N THR A 72 19.06 -0.07 -12.56
CA THR A 72 18.18 -0.89 -13.39
C THR A 72 18.94 -1.28 -14.66
N VAL A 73 19.15 -2.57 -14.84
CA VAL A 73 19.86 -3.13 -16.01
C VAL A 73 18.84 -3.76 -16.95
N MET A 74 18.91 -3.41 -18.23
CA MET A 74 18.05 -4.01 -19.26
C MET A 74 18.72 -5.28 -19.78
N LEU A 75 18.21 -6.44 -19.43
CA LEU A 75 18.68 -7.74 -19.88
C LEU A 75 17.59 -8.46 -20.68
N ASP A 76 17.89 -8.84 -21.90
CA ASP A 76 16.94 -9.48 -22.83
C ASP A 76 15.63 -8.69 -22.99
N GLY A 77 15.73 -7.35 -23.00
CA GLY A 77 14.57 -6.44 -23.08
C GLY A 77 13.74 -6.34 -21.79
N SER A 78 14.19 -6.99 -20.70
CA SER A 78 13.52 -6.96 -19.40
C SER A 78 14.28 -6.08 -18.41
N PRO A 79 13.63 -5.15 -17.69
CA PRO A 79 14.26 -4.37 -16.64
C PRO A 79 14.50 -5.25 -15.41
N LEU A 80 15.67 -5.14 -14.82
CA LEU A 80 16.07 -5.82 -13.59
C LEU A 80 16.68 -4.81 -12.62
N GLU A 81 16.06 -4.64 -11.46
CA GLU A 81 16.64 -3.81 -10.41
C GLU A 81 17.67 -4.60 -9.61
N ILE A 82 18.88 -4.02 -9.51
CA ILE A 82 19.99 -4.61 -8.75
C ILE A 82 20.47 -3.57 -7.74
N THR A 83 20.45 -3.94 -6.46
CA THR A 83 20.81 -3.04 -5.36
C THR A 83 22.05 -3.56 -4.63
N THR A 84 23.04 -2.70 -4.41
CA THR A 84 24.18 -2.98 -3.53
C THR A 84 23.70 -3.25 -2.11
N TYR A 85 24.25 -4.26 -1.42
CA TYR A 85 23.99 -4.46 0.02
C TYR A 85 24.30 -3.19 0.79
N ARG A 86 23.37 -2.78 1.63
CA ARG A 86 23.50 -1.54 2.37
C ARG A 86 22.92 -1.62 3.76
N THR A 87 23.43 -0.80 4.63
CA THR A 87 22.75 -0.41 5.87
C THR A 87 22.34 1.06 5.74
N ASP A 88 21.21 1.36 6.30
CA ASP A 88 20.73 2.74 6.34
C ASP A 88 21.43 3.46 7.52
N GLY A 89 21.91 4.69 7.31
CA GLY A 89 22.42 5.56 8.35
C GLY A 89 21.30 6.06 9.25
N GLY A 90 21.62 7.02 10.15
CA GLY A 90 20.58 7.71 10.94
C GLY A 90 19.48 8.30 10.04
N TYR A 91 18.31 8.53 10.63
CA TYR A 91 17.14 9.10 9.93
C TYR A 91 16.77 10.41 10.60
N SER A 92 17.52 11.49 10.34
CA SER A 92 17.27 12.80 10.97
C SER A 92 15.93 13.41 10.54
N ASP A 93 15.48 13.13 9.31
CA ASP A 93 14.19 13.59 8.80
C ASP A 93 13.05 12.55 8.94
N GLY A 94 13.34 11.39 9.54
CA GLY A 94 12.38 10.27 9.67
C GLY A 94 11.92 9.67 8.35
N ARG A 95 12.68 9.90 7.24
CA ARG A 95 12.33 9.46 5.89
C ARG A 95 13.49 8.87 5.12
N HIS A 96 14.56 9.63 5.00
CA HIS A 96 15.74 9.21 4.25
C HIS A 96 16.84 8.89 5.25
N PRO A 97 17.57 7.82 5.04
CA PRO A 97 18.80 7.63 5.79
C PRO A 97 19.71 8.82 5.51
N ASP A 98 20.27 9.41 6.55
CA ASP A 98 21.24 10.53 6.48
C ASP A 98 22.45 10.17 5.61
N GLY A 99 22.64 8.88 5.37
CA GLY A 99 23.61 8.30 4.48
C GLY A 99 23.33 6.82 4.27
N VAL A 100 23.72 6.32 3.12
CA VAL A 100 23.72 4.88 2.81
C VAL A 100 25.14 4.38 2.96
N ARG A 101 25.34 3.38 3.80
CA ARG A 101 26.62 2.69 3.93
C ARG A 101 26.55 1.35 3.18
N PHE A 102 27.32 1.18 2.15
CA PHE A 102 27.45 -0.11 1.46
C PHE A 102 28.17 -1.12 2.37
N VAL A 103 27.64 -2.33 2.40
CA VAL A 103 28.15 -3.44 3.21
C VAL A 103 28.39 -4.65 2.30
N ARG A 104 29.09 -5.66 2.81
CA ARG A 104 29.37 -6.89 2.08
C ARG A 104 28.55 -8.10 2.56
N SER A 105 27.63 -7.88 3.51
CA SER A 105 26.84 -8.93 4.13
C SER A 105 25.37 -8.84 3.71
N ILE A 106 24.88 -9.87 3.04
CA ILE A 106 23.44 -10.03 2.75
C ILE A 106 22.58 -9.97 4.02
N ARG A 107 23.09 -10.52 5.15
CA ARG A 107 22.36 -10.50 6.42
C ARG A 107 22.11 -9.06 6.91
N GLU A 108 23.07 -8.17 6.75
CA GLU A 108 22.93 -6.76 7.12
C GLU A 108 21.92 -6.05 6.21
N ASP A 109 21.91 -6.32 4.91
CA ASP A 109 20.91 -5.77 3.99
C ASP A 109 19.49 -6.25 4.34
N LEU A 110 19.33 -7.53 4.67
CA LEU A 110 18.03 -8.06 5.07
C LEU A 110 17.58 -7.52 6.44
N ALA A 111 18.51 -7.22 7.35
CA ALA A 111 18.20 -6.70 8.69
C ALA A 111 17.56 -5.32 8.69
N ARG A 112 17.81 -4.47 7.68
CA ARG A 112 17.20 -3.13 7.56
C ARG A 112 15.80 -3.13 6.97
N ARG A 113 15.30 -4.28 6.46
CA ARG A 113 13.99 -4.38 5.82
C ARG A 113 12.86 -4.24 6.85
N ASP A 114 11.66 -3.97 6.35
CA ASP A 114 10.49 -3.70 7.19
C ASP A 114 9.94 -4.96 7.88
N PHE A 115 9.61 -6.00 7.10
CA PHE A 115 8.96 -7.21 7.60
C PHE A 115 9.73 -8.48 7.22
N THR A 116 9.68 -9.48 8.11
CA THR A 116 10.37 -10.76 7.94
C THR A 116 10.05 -11.46 6.64
N VAL A 117 8.78 -11.41 6.19
CA VAL A 117 8.31 -11.98 4.92
C VAL A 117 8.92 -11.32 3.67
N GLY A 118 9.50 -10.14 3.81
CA GLY A 118 10.26 -9.42 2.78
C GLY A 118 11.77 -9.45 3.00
N ALA A 119 12.24 -10.05 4.12
CA ALA A 119 13.65 -10.12 4.52
C ALA A 119 14.24 -11.51 4.30
N MET A 120 13.90 -12.12 3.17
CA MET A 120 14.43 -13.40 2.68
C MET A 120 15.16 -13.19 1.37
N ALA A 121 16.18 -14.01 1.12
CA ALA A 121 16.93 -14.04 -0.12
C ALA A 121 16.95 -15.47 -0.69
N TRP A 122 17.03 -15.57 -2.00
CA TRP A 122 17.10 -16.87 -2.65
C TRP A 122 18.18 -16.88 -3.75
N HIS A 123 18.90 -18.00 -3.81
CA HIS A 123 19.96 -18.23 -4.80
C HIS A 123 19.77 -19.59 -5.47
N PRO A 124 20.02 -19.72 -6.79
CA PRO A 124 19.82 -20.98 -7.52
C PRO A 124 20.56 -22.18 -6.91
N GLU A 125 21.80 -21.99 -6.48
CA GLU A 125 22.66 -23.07 -5.96
C GLU A 125 22.63 -23.18 -4.44
N ARG A 126 22.52 -22.03 -3.71
CA ARG A 126 22.59 -21.98 -2.23
C ARG A 126 21.23 -22.10 -1.56
N GLY A 127 20.15 -22.03 -2.34
CA GLY A 127 18.77 -22.11 -1.83
C GLY A 127 18.30 -20.85 -1.12
N LEU A 128 17.39 -21.04 -0.17
CA LEU A 128 16.77 -19.94 0.61
C LEU A 128 17.65 -19.54 1.80
N PHE A 129 17.94 -18.26 1.91
CA PHE A 129 18.57 -17.64 3.07
C PHE A 129 17.53 -16.81 3.83
N ASP A 130 17.15 -17.27 5.01
CA ASP A 130 16.10 -16.70 5.87
C ASP A 130 16.60 -16.50 7.30
N PRO A 131 17.37 -15.43 7.54
CA PRO A 131 17.96 -15.20 8.87
C PRO A 131 16.98 -14.65 9.91
N PHE A 132 15.75 -14.28 9.53
CA PHE A 132 14.76 -13.64 10.39
C PHE A 132 13.46 -14.43 10.53
N GLY A 133 13.39 -15.66 9.99
CA GLY A 133 12.23 -16.53 10.12
C GLY A 133 11.04 -16.15 9.25
N GLY A 134 11.29 -15.44 8.14
CA GLY A 134 10.26 -14.99 7.21
C GLY A 134 9.44 -16.14 6.60
N GLN A 135 10.07 -17.30 6.33
CA GLN A 135 9.37 -18.48 5.82
C GLN A 135 8.31 -19.00 6.82
N ASN A 136 8.65 -19.03 8.12
CA ASN A 136 7.71 -19.44 9.15
C ASN A 136 6.57 -18.43 9.29
N ASP A 137 6.86 -17.14 9.28
CA ASP A 137 5.84 -16.09 9.33
C ASP A 137 4.95 -16.14 8.07
N LEU A 138 5.52 -16.41 6.90
CA LEU A 138 4.79 -16.60 5.66
C LEU A 138 3.80 -17.77 5.74
N LYS A 139 4.27 -18.93 6.22
CA LYS A 139 3.43 -20.13 6.44
C LYS A 139 2.28 -19.86 7.41
N ASN A 140 2.53 -19.09 8.47
CA ASN A 140 1.54 -18.73 9.48
C ASN A 140 0.69 -17.51 9.09
N ARG A 141 0.96 -16.88 7.94
CA ARG A 141 0.31 -15.64 7.48
C ARG A 141 0.42 -14.50 8.47
N ILE A 142 1.62 -14.27 8.96
CA ILE A 142 1.94 -13.24 9.95
C ILE A 142 2.84 -12.18 9.30
N LEU A 143 2.57 -10.91 9.60
CA LEU A 143 3.44 -9.77 9.32
C LEU A 143 4.14 -9.37 10.61
N ARG A 144 5.43 -9.65 10.69
CA ARG A 144 6.31 -9.33 11.82
C ARG A 144 7.39 -8.38 11.35
N ALA A 145 7.65 -7.32 12.11
CA ALA A 145 8.78 -6.43 11.84
C ALA A 145 10.12 -7.17 12.03
N VAL A 146 11.11 -6.80 11.23
CA VAL A 146 12.48 -7.33 11.37
C VAL A 146 13.14 -6.70 12.59
N GLY A 147 13.65 -7.52 13.49
CA GLY A 147 14.32 -7.05 14.70
C GLY A 147 13.37 -6.37 15.68
N ASP A 148 13.78 -5.21 16.23
CA ASP A 148 12.94 -4.44 17.15
C ASP A 148 11.93 -3.57 16.40
N PRO A 149 10.61 -3.77 16.61
CA PRO A 149 9.58 -3.03 15.88
C PRO A 149 9.59 -1.52 16.14
N ASP A 150 9.86 -1.07 17.36
CA ASP A 150 9.90 0.36 17.67
C ASP A 150 11.03 1.06 16.93
N THR A 151 12.19 0.44 16.84
CA THR A 151 13.31 0.91 16.03
C THR A 151 12.91 1.01 14.55
N ARG A 152 12.29 -0.05 14.00
CA ARG A 152 11.86 -0.08 12.58
C ARG A 152 10.90 1.05 12.22
N PHE A 153 9.93 1.36 13.07
CA PHE A 153 8.94 2.41 12.80
C PHE A 153 9.47 3.82 13.16
N THR A 154 10.48 3.91 14.00
CA THR A 154 11.19 5.17 14.26
C THR A 154 12.07 5.58 13.07
N GLU A 155 12.71 4.63 12.41
CA GLU A 155 13.51 4.86 11.21
C GLU A 155 12.69 5.39 10.04
N ASP A 156 11.62 4.71 9.66
CA ASP A 156 10.68 5.17 8.62
C ASP A 156 9.25 4.86 9.05
N ALA A 157 8.52 5.91 9.45
CA ALA A 157 7.14 5.80 9.88
C ALA A 157 6.21 5.29 8.76
N LEU A 158 6.57 5.42 7.48
CA LEU A 158 5.79 4.84 6.39
C LEU A 158 5.66 3.33 6.51
N ARG A 159 6.61 2.65 7.16
CA ARG A 159 6.54 1.20 7.41
C ARG A 159 5.26 0.80 8.18
N ILE A 160 4.66 1.73 8.95
CA ILE A 160 3.36 1.53 9.60
C ILE A 160 2.26 1.34 8.53
N LEU A 161 2.17 2.25 7.56
CA LEU A 161 1.20 2.14 6.47
C LEU A 161 1.51 0.95 5.55
N ARG A 162 2.78 0.65 5.30
CA ARG A 162 3.19 -0.55 4.57
C ARG A 162 2.69 -1.83 5.25
N GLY A 163 2.73 -1.91 6.59
CA GLY A 163 2.22 -3.06 7.33
C GLY A 163 0.71 -3.27 7.12
N VAL A 164 -0.10 -2.23 7.26
CA VAL A 164 -1.55 -2.34 6.99
C VAL A 164 -1.83 -2.59 5.50
N ARG A 165 -1.03 -2.03 4.58
CA ARG A 165 -1.14 -2.36 3.15
C ARG A 165 -0.87 -3.83 2.89
N PHE A 166 0.23 -4.39 3.40
CA PHE A 166 0.52 -5.83 3.25
C PHE A 166 -0.56 -6.70 3.89
N ALA A 167 -1.13 -6.30 5.03
CA ALA A 167 -2.28 -6.99 5.61
C ALA A 167 -3.48 -7.00 4.65
N SER A 168 -3.70 -5.90 3.92
CA SER A 168 -4.76 -5.79 2.92
C SER A 168 -4.49 -6.56 1.63
N GLU A 169 -3.25 -6.57 1.15
CA GLU A 169 -2.86 -7.28 -0.08
C GLU A 169 -2.77 -8.79 0.13
N LEU A 170 -2.09 -9.23 1.20
CA LEU A 170 -1.76 -10.63 1.47
C LEU A 170 -2.81 -11.36 2.34
N GLY A 171 -3.64 -10.63 3.08
CA GLY A 171 -4.58 -11.19 4.04
C GLY A 171 -3.91 -11.72 5.31
N PHE A 172 -2.71 -11.24 5.64
CA PHE A 172 -1.95 -11.65 6.81
C PHE A 172 -2.36 -10.87 8.05
N ALA A 173 -2.21 -11.47 9.22
CA ALA A 173 -2.36 -10.78 10.50
C ALA A 173 -1.05 -10.07 10.85
N ILE A 174 -1.13 -8.85 11.38
CA ILE A 174 0.05 -8.18 11.97
C ILE A 174 0.27 -8.79 13.36
N GLU A 175 1.49 -9.16 13.65
CA GLU A 175 1.91 -9.73 14.93
C GLU A 175 1.71 -8.70 16.06
N ASP A 176 1.32 -9.16 17.24
CA ASP A 176 0.83 -8.28 18.31
C ASP A 176 1.86 -7.24 18.80
N ASN A 177 3.14 -7.62 18.97
CA ASN A 177 4.18 -6.67 19.35
C ASN A 177 4.44 -5.65 18.22
N THR A 178 4.42 -6.12 16.98
CA THR A 178 4.52 -5.26 15.78
C THR A 178 3.36 -4.27 15.74
N ALA A 179 2.11 -4.73 15.92
CA ALA A 179 0.93 -3.88 15.93
C ALA A 179 0.95 -2.87 17.10
N ALA A 180 1.41 -3.29 18.26
CA ALA A 180 1.56 -2.40 19.43
C ALA A 180 2.61 -1.29 19.17
N ALA A 181 3.75 -1.64 18.59
CA ALA A 181 4.77 -0.66 18.20
C ALA A 181 4.27 0.31 17.13
N MET A 182 3.54 -0.18 16.11
CA MET A 182 2.89 0.68 15.12
C MET A 182 2.03 1.75 15.80
N ARG A 183 1.20 1.37 16.80
CA ARG A 183 0.35 2.30 17.55
C ARG A 183 1.13 3.32 18.36
N ARG A 184 2.23 2.92 19.00
CA ARG A 184 3.10 3.86 19.73
C ARG A 184 3.72 4.92 18.83
N GLN A 185 3.96 4.60 17.58
CA GLN A 185 4.66 5.48 16.63
C GLN A 185 3.72 6.24 15.66
N LEU A 186 2.38 6.18 15.86
CA LEU A 186 1.39 6.80 14.95
C LEU A 186 1.61 8.31 14.73
N VAL A 187 2.04 9.03 15.76
CA VAL A 187 2.30 10.48 15.69
C VAL A 187 3.32 10.82 14.58
N ARG A 188 4.24 9.90 14.28
CA ARG A 188 5.28 10.10 13.27
C ARG A 188 4.75 10.03 11.84
N LEU A 189 3.52 9.54 11.61
CA LEU A 189 2.90 9.56 10.28
C LEU A 189 2.72 10.98 9.74
N SER A 190 2.63 11.99 10.62
CA SER A 190 2.57 13.41 10.23
C SER A 190 3.84 13.91 9.52
N CYS A 191 4.98 13.25 9.73
CA CYS A 191 6.25 13.59 9.09
C CYS A 191 6.44 12.90 7.73
N VAL A 192 5.55 11.97 7.35
CA VAL A 192 5.67 11.23 6.09
C VAL A 192 5.15 12.08 4.93
N ALA A 193 5.87 12.09 3.81
CA ALA A 193 5.47 12.80 2.61
C ALA A 193 4.08 12.32 2.11
N ALA A 194 3.23 13.26 1.77
CA ALA A 194 1.84 13.03 1.40
C ALA A 194 1.67 12.07 0.21
N GLU A 195 2.58 12.14 -0.75
CA GLU A 195 2.62 11.27 -1.92
C GLU A 195 2.81 9.81 -1.52
N ARG A 196 3.75 9.55 -0.58
CA ARG A 196 4.02 8.19 -0.07
C ARG A 196 2.81 7.66 0.72
N VAL A 197 2.20 8.51 1.54
CA VAL A 197 0.95 8.16 2.28
C VAL A 197 -0.15 7.79 1.29
N ARG A 198 -0.38 8.61 0.25
CA ARG A 198 -1.35 8.33 -0.81
C ARG A 198 -1.11 6.99 -1.49
N GLU A 199 0.12 6.70 -1.87
CA GLU A 199 0.48 5.46 -2.55
C GLU A 199 0.18 4.22 -1.70
N GLU A 200 0.61 4.21 -0.43
CA GLU A 200 0.35 3.10 0.48
C GLU A 200 -1.15 2.92 0.75
N LEU A 201 -1.89 4.01 0.98
CA LEU A 201 -3.33 3.97 1.19
C LEU A 201 -4.09 3.52 -0.08
N THR A 202 -3.67 3.97 -1.25
CA THR A 202 -4.27 3.54 -2.52
C THR A 202 -4.11 2.04 -2.73
N ARG A 203 -2.92 1.51 -2.52
CA ARG A 203 -2.66 0.07 -2.60
C ARG A 203 -3.42 -0.71 -1.52
N LEU A 204 -3.52 -0.18 -0.31
CA LEU A 204 -4.33 -0.75 0.77
C LEU A 204 -5.79 -0.87 0.34
N LEU A 205 -6.37 0.23 -0.17
CA LEU A 205 -7.77 0.27 -0.62
C LEU A 205 -8.04 -0.70 -1.78
N CYS A 206 -7.06 -0.90 -2.65
CA CYS A 206 -7.12 -1.83 -3.77
C CYS A 206 -6.81 -3.28 -3.37
N GLY A 207 -6.35 -3.52 -2.17
CA GLY A 207 -6.03 -4.86 -1.67
C GLY A 207 -7.27 -5.75 -1.56
N ARG A 208 -7.08 -7.05 -1.79
CA ARG A 208 -8.15 -8.07 -1.71
C ARG A 208 -8.84 -8.10 -0.33
N TRP A 209 -8.10 -7.77 0.73
CA TRP A 209 -8.56 -7.82 2.12
C TRP A 209 -8.79 -6.41 2.72
N ALA A 210 -8.99 -5.40 1.86
CA ALA A 210 -9.15 -4.00 2.27
C ALA A 210 -10.23 -3.82 3.34
N GLN A 211 -11.42 -4.41 3.14
CA GLN A 211 -12.53 -4.34 4.09
C GLN A 211 -12.12 -4.80 5.50
N ARG A 212 -11.55 -5.98 5.61
CA ARG A 212 -11.11 -6.54 6.90
C ARG A 212 -10.02 -5.67 7.56
N THR A 213 -9.09 -5.18 6.76
CA THR A 213 -7.96 -4.39 7.23
C THR A 213 -8.40 -3.02 7.73
N LEU A 214 -9.26 -2.32 6.98
CA LEU A 214 -9.82 -1.02 7.37
C LEU A 214 -10.64 -1.11 8.66
N LEU A 215 -11.40 -2.20 8.87
CA LEU A 215 -12.14 -2.42 10.11
C LEU A 215 -11.21 -2.68 11.30
N LYS A 216 -10.17 -3.49 11.10
CA LYS A 216 -9.27 -3.91 12.20
C LYS A 216 -8.29 -2.83 12.63
N TYR A 217 -7.83 -2.00 11.69
CA TYR A 217 -6.78 -1.01 11.90
C TYR A 217 -7.27 0.43 11.63
N ASN A 218 -8.53 0.72 11.98
CA ASN A 218 -9.13 2.04 11.81
C ASN A 218 -8.38 3.14 12.57
N ASP A 219 -7.78 2.82 13.71
CA ASP A 219 -6.92 3.69 14.49
C ASP A 219 -5.71 4.19 13.68
N ILE A 220 -5.06 3.30 12.94
CA ILE A 220 -3.92 3.64 12.06
C ILE A 220 -4.41 4.48 10.87
N ILE A 221 -5.57 4.11 10.29
CA ILE A 221 -6.16 4.87 9.19
C ILE A 221 -6.55 6.28 9.65
N GLY A 222 -7.15 6.40 10.85
CA GLY A 222 -7.49 7.70 11.44
C GLY A 222 -6.29 8.58 11.74
N ALA A 223 -5.15 8.01 12.10
CA ALA A 223 -3.90 8.76 12.27
C ALA A 223 -3.36 9.32 10.94
N ALA A 224 -3.51 8.57 9.83
CA ALA A 224 -3.12 9.01 8.49
C ALA A 224 -4.14 9.97 7.85
N LEU A 225 -5.42 9.77 8.15
CA LEU A 225 -6.57 10.51 7.62
C LEU A 225 -7.48 10.99 8.77
N PRO A 226 -7.07 12.00 9.54
CA PRO A 226 -7.83 12.49 10.70
C PRO A 226 -9.25 12.96 10.35
N GLU A 227 -9.46 13.37 9.11
CA GLU A 227 -10.75 13.81 8.59
C GLU A 227 -11.82 12.70 8.62
N LEU A 228 -11.41 11.43 8.65
CA LEU A 228 -12.31 10.27 8.69
C LEU A 228 -12.67 9.82 10.11
N VAL A 229 -11.93 10.27 11.12
CA VAL A 229 -12.16 9.88 12.54
C VAL A 229 -13.60 10.12 13.01
N PRO A 230 -14.29 11.22 12.62
CA PRO A 230 -15.68 11.43 13.01
C PRO A 230 -16.66 10.36 12.51
N MET A 231 -16.30 9.54 11.51
CA MET A 231 -17.13 8.45 11.01
C MET A 231 -17.12 7.22 11.94
N PHE A 232 -16.08 7.08 12.79
CA PHE A 232 -15.90 5.93 13.67
C PHE A 232 -16.92 5.97 14.80
N GLY A 233 -17.75 4.92 14.92
CA GLY A 233 -18.83 4.87 15.89
C GLY A 233 -19.98 5.86 15.65
N CYS A 234 -20.01 6.59 14.53
CA CYS A 234 -21.12 7.43 14.16
C CYS A 234 -22.32 6.58 13.77
N THR A 235 -23.24 6.37 14.72
CA THR A 235 -24.46 5.60 14.51
C THR A 235 -25.37 6.26 13.48
N GLN A 236 -26.07 5.47 12.69
CA GLN A 236 -26.98 6.00 11.67
C GLN A 236 -28.43 6.16 12.20
N ASP A 237 -28.75 5.51 13.31
CA ASP A 237 -30.04 5.58 14.03
C ASP A 237 -31.24 5.45 13.08
N ASN A 238 -31.15 4.50 12.14
CA ASN A 238 -32.15 4.27 11.12
C ASN A 238 -32.37 2.76 10.95
N PRO A 239 -33.63 2.26 10.95
CA PRO A 239 -33.90 0.81 10.83
C PRO A 239 -33.38 0.18 9.53
N HIS A 240 -33.03 0.98 8.52
CA HIS A 240 -32.44 0.51 7.25
C HIS A 240 -30.93 0.40 7.29
N HIS A 241 -30.25 0.80 8.37
CA HIS A 241 -28.81 0.78 8.51
C HIS A 241 -28.40 0.00 9.75
N CYS A 242 -27.80 -1.17 9.56
CA CYS A 242 -27.32 -2.02 10.66
C CYS A 242 -25.88 -1.71 11.10
N TYR A 243 -25.18 -0.80 10.41
CA TYR A 243 -23.78 -0.43 10.67
C TYR A 243 -23.69 1.06 10.99
N ASP A 244 -22.65 1.45 11.74
CA ASP A 244 -22.22 2.84 11.82
C ASP A 244 -21.70 3.34 10.46
N VAL A 245 -21.45 4.64 10.34
CA VAL A 245 -21.01 5.25 9.07
C VAL A 245 -19.69 4.62 8.59
N TRP A 246 -18.74 4.35 9.50
CA TRP A 246 -17.47 3.73 9.12
C TRP A 246 -17.65 2.29 8.65
N GLY A 247 -18.35 1.47 9.40
CA GLY A 247 -18.62 0.09 9.05
C GLY A 247 -19.38 -0.07 7.72
N HIS A 248 -20.33 0.84 7.42
CA HIS A 248 -20.98 0.93 6.11
C HIS A 248 -19.96 1.27 5.01
N THR A 249 -19.20 2.36 5.21
CA THR A 249 -18.19 2.84 4.24
C THR A 249 -17.17 1.76 3.88
N VAL A 250 -16.64 1.07 4.87
CA VAL A 250 -15.62 0.02 4.64
C VAL A 250 -16.19 -1.15 3.85
N ARG A 251 -17.45 -1.51 4.06
CA ARG A 251 -18.13 -2.55 3.27
C ARG A 251 -18.33 -2.10 1.82
N ALA A 252 -18.76 -0.86 1.62
CA ALA A 252 -18.90 -0.27 0.29
C ALA A 252 -17.57 -0.27 -0.46
N VAL A 253 -16.46 0.10 0.19
CA VAL A 253 -15.09 -0.03 -0.37
C VAL A 253 -14.81 -1.46 -0.81
N GLY A 254 -15.13 -2.47 0.00
CA GLY A 254 -14.88 -3.88 -0.33
C GLY A 254 -15.67 -4.40 -1.53
N GLN A 255 -16.81 -3.79 -1.85
CA GLN A 255 -17.75 -4.27 -2.87
C GLN A 255 -17.55 -3.67 -4.27
N VAL A 256 -16.85 -2.54 -4.38
CA VAL A 256 -16.51 -1.98 -5.69
C VAL A 256 -15.23 -2.62 -6.23
N PRO A 257 -14.98 -2.63 -7.55
CA PRO A 257 -13.73 -3.12 -8.10
C PRO A 257 -12.50 -2.45 -7.52
N SER A 258 -11.40 -3.15 -7.66
CA SER A 258 -10.08 -2.69 -7.27
C SER A 258 -9.55 -1.66 -8.28
N GLU A 259 -10.25 -0.53 -8.38
CA GLU A 259 -9.87 0.63 -9.20
C GLU A 259 -9.65 1.81 -8.25
N PRO A 260 -8.47 2.47 -8.32
CA PRO A 260 -8.08 3.49 -7.35
C PRO A 260 -9.14 4.59 -7.11
N CYS A 261 -9.62 5.24 -8.16
CA CYS A 261 -10.57 6.34 -8.00
C CYS A 261 -11.91 5.89 -7.42
N LEU A 262 -12.38 4.67 -7.77
CA LEU A 262 -13.59 4.11 -7.19
C LEU A 262 -13.44 3.78 -5.71
N ARG A 263 -12.32 3.17 -5.34
CA ARG A 263 -12.02 2.81 -3.95
C ARG A 263 -11.90 4.04 -3.07
N TRP A 264 -11.24 5.09 -3.55
CA TRP A 264 -11.18 6.39 -2.86
C TRP A 264 -12.53 7.09 -2.79
N ALA A 265 -13.30 7.08 -3.87
CA ALA A 265 -14.65 7.64 -3.85
C ALA A 265 -15.53 6.93 -2.82
N MET A 266 -15.47 5.59 -2.74
CA MET A 266 -16.21 4.83 -1.74
C MET A 266 -15.70 5.05 -0.32
N LEU A 267 -14.41 5.30 -0.10
CA LEU A 267 -13.89 5.68 1.21
C LEU A 267 -14.45 7.03 1.67
N LEU A 268 -14.68 7.95 0.74
CA LEU A 268 -15.03 9.35 1.03
C LEU A 268 -16.53 9.66 0.89
N HIS A 269 -17.35 8.78 0.28
CA HIS A 269 -18.74 9.11 -0.09
C HIS A 269 -19.61 9.57 1.09
N ASP A 270 -19.46 8.95 2.24
CA ASP A 270 -20.23 9.21 3.45
C ASP A 270 -19.46 10.01 4.52
N SER A 271 -18.29 10.52 4.20
CA SER A 271 -17.43 11.25 5.16
C SER A 271 -18.07 12.54 5.70
N GLY A 272 -19.05 13.09 4.99
CA GLY A 272 -19.84 14.24 5.44
C GLY A 272 -21.02 13.91 6.35
N LYS A 273 -21.39 12.64 6.52
CA LYS A 273 -22.53 12.24 7.37
C LYS A 273 -22.43 12.74 8.81
N PRO A 274 -21.28 12.60 9.51
CA PRO A 274 -21.18 13.06 10.89
C PRO A 274 -21.49 14.54 11.07
N ALA A 275 -21.12 15.38 10.11
CA ALA A 275 -21.35 16.84 10.16
C ALA A 275 -22.81 17.24 9.88
N CYS A 276 -23.62 16.35 9.28
CA CYS A 276 -25.01 16.60 8.89
C CYS A 276 -26.02 15.83 9.72
N LYS A 277 -25.57 15.04 10.70
CA LYS A 277 -26.43 14.18 11.48
C LYS A 277 -27.46 15.01 12.26
N THR A 278 -28.73 14.71 12.06
CA THR A 278 -29.86 15.19 12.88
C THR A 278 -30.70 14.01 13.30
N VAL A 279 -31.32 14.09 14.46
CA VAL A 279 -32.22 13.03 14.96
C VAL A 279 -33.60 13.65 15.13
N ASP A 280 -34.63 13.02 14.59
CA ASP A 280 -36.01 13.48 14.72
C ASP A 280 -36.62 13.07 16.06
N LYS A 281 -37.89 13.47 16.26
CA LYS A 281 -38.65 13.17 17.52
C LYS A 281 -38.88 11.68 17.73
N GLN A 282 -38.80 10.86 16.70
CA GLN A 282 -38.94 9.41 16.73
C GLN A 282 -37.59 8.70 16.98
N GLY A 283 -36.49 9.44 17.12
CA GLY A 283 -35.14 8.90 17.30
C GLY A 283 -34.50 8.45 16.01
N ILE A 284 -35.03 8.81 14.84
CA ILE A 284 -34.50 8.42 13.53
C ILE A 284 -33.45 9.42 13.08
N GLY A 285 -32.29 8.90 12.68
CA GLY A 285 -31.20 9.68 12.16
C GLY A 285 -31.37 10.08 10.69
N HIS A 286 -31.07 11.34 10.39
CA HIS A 286 -31.10 11.90 9.05
C HIS A 286 -29.78 12.57 8.71
N PHE A 287 -29.36 12.48 7.43
CA PHE A 287 -28.07 12.97 6.93
C PHE A 287 -28.25 13.85 5.69
N ARG A 288 -29.18 14.81 5.75
CA ARG A 288 -29.56 15.62 4.60
C ARG A 288 -28.39 16.47 4.11
N GLY A 289 -28.08 16.34 2.81
CA GLY A 289 -27.02 17.11 2.17
C GLY A 289 -25.59 16.59 2.40
N HIS A 290 -25.42 15.41 3.03
CA HIS A 290 -24.12 14.81 3.26
C HIS A 290 -23.23 14.69 1.98
N PRO A 291 -23.76 14.46 0.74
CA PRO A 291 -22.89 14.40 -0.42
C PRO A 291 -22.11 15.69 -0.68
N LYS A 292 -22.71 16.86 -0.37
CA LYS A 292 -22.02 18.15 -0.48
C LYS A 292 -20.91 18.30 0.57
N HIS A 293 -21.18 17.88 1.80
CA HIS A 293 -20.19 17.90 2.88
C HIS A 293 -19.07 16.90 2.62
N SER A 294 -19.39 15.69 2.14
CA SER A 294 -18.40 14.68 1.73
C SER A 294 -17.51 15.22 0.59
N ARG A 295 -18.11 15.87 -0.42
CA ARG A 295 -17.37 16.50 -1.52
C ARG A 295 -16.47 17.63 -1.02
N ALA A 296 -16.92 18.45 -0.09
CA ALA A 296 -16.10 19.54 0.48
C ALA A 296 -14.91 18.97 1.26
N LEU A 297 -15.12 17.96 2.11
CA LEU A 297 -14.06 17.28 2.83
C LEU A 297 -13.07 16.62 1.86
N ALA A 298 -13.56 15.87 0.87
CA ALA A 298 -12.72 15.27 -0.17
C ALA A 298 -11.92 16.32 -0.96
N GLY A 299 -12.53 17.49 -1.22
CA GLY A 299 -11.90 18.61 -1.93
C GLY A 299 -10.71 19.23 -1.19
N THR A 300 -10.61 19.09 0.12
CA THR A 300 -9.45 19.49 0.92
C THR A 300 -8.45 18.33 1.11
N LEU A 301 -8.93 17.12 1.33
CA LEU A 301 -8.11 15.94 1.60
C LEU A 301 -7.30 15.49 0.38
N LEU A 302 -7.92 15.39 -0.81
CA LEU A 302 -7.25 14.88 -2.00
C LEU A 302 -6.05 15.73 -2.44
N PRO A 303 -6.14 17.11 -2.50
CA PRO A 303 -4.98 17.95 -2.75
C PRO A 303 -3.91 17.84 -1.67
N ARG A 304 -4.30 17.70 -0.37
CA ARG A 304 -3.35 17.46 0.73
C ARG A 304 -2.53 16.19 0.50
N LEU A 305 -3.16 15.15 -0.04
CA LEU A 305 -2.51 13.89 -0.41
C LEU A 305 -1.83 13.94 -1.80
N ARG A 306 -1.76 15.11 -2.44
CA ARG A 306 -1.10 15.30 -3.74
C ARG A 306 -1.68 14.42 -4.86
N PHE A 307 -3.00 14.25 -4.90
CA PHE A 307 -3.65 13.65 -6.06
C PHE A 307 -3.51 14.55 -7.29
N SER A 308 -3.51 13.93 -8.48
CA SER A 308 -3.58 14.69 -9.73
C SER A 308 -4.90 15.48 -9.81
N LYS A 309 -4.92 16.57 -10.56
CA LYS A 309 -6.17 17.33 -10.80
C LYS A 309 -7.25 16.44 -11.41
N GLN A 310 -6.88 15.60 -12.37
CA GLN A 310 -7.79 14.69 -13.05
C GLN A 310 -8.43 13.67 -12.08
N ASP A 311 -7.62 13.01 -11.26
CA ASP A 311 -8.14 12.03 -10.28
C ASP A 311 -8.99 12.72 -9.22
N THR A 312 -8.58 13.91 -8.76
CA THR A 312 -9.34 14.71 -7.81
C THR A 312 -10.74 15.03 -8.35
N GLU A 313 -10.84 15.58 -9.56
CA GLU A 313 -12.11 15.89 -10.20
C GLU A 313 -13.00 14.65 -10.37
N ARG A 314 -12.40 13.53 -10.77
CA ARG A 314 -13.10 12.25 -10.95
C ARG A 314 -13.65 11.73 -9.62
N ILE A 315 -12.83 11.70 -8.56
CA ILE A 315 -13.26 11.24 -7.23
C ILE A 315 -14.36 12.16 -6.67
N LEU A 316 -14.19 13.50 -6.77
CA LEU A 316 -15.18 14.46 -6.29
C LEU A 316 -16.53 14.30 -7.00
N LEU A 317 -16.53 14.05 -8.30
CA LEU A 317 -17.75 13.78 -9.06
C LEU A 317 -18.48 12.53 -8.53
N LEU A 318 -17.74 11.45 -8.30
CA LEU A 318 -18.28 10.20 -7.78
C LEU A 318 -18.86 10.37 -6.37
N VAL A 319 -18.12 11.05 -5.48
CA VAL A 319 -18.58 11.37 -4.12
C VAL A 319 -19.85 12.21 -4.13
N GLU A 320 -19.95 13.21 -5.00
CA GLU A 320 -21.15 14.06 -5.08
C GLU A 320 -22.39 13.33 -5.63
N GLN A 321 -22.16 12.35 -6.52
CA GLN A 321 -23.26 11.70 -7.26
C GLN A 321 -23.70 10.35 -6.65
N HIS A 322 -23.01 9.85 -5.60
CA HIS A 322 -23.19 8.48 -5.09
C HIS A 322 -24.62 8.18 -4.63
N ASP A 323 -25.34 9.19 -4.10
CA ASP A 323 -26.69 9.05 -3.53
C ASP A 323 -27.81 9.35 -4.56
N ARG A 324 -27.45 9.67 -5.81
CA ARG A 324 -28.46 9.94 -6.85
C ARG A 324 -29.04 8.63 -7.37
N PRO A 325 -30.39 8.48 -7.36
CA PRO A 325 -31.00 7.31 -7.96
C PRO A 325 -30.69 7.27 -9.47
N LEU A 326 -30.18 6.14 -9.92
CA LEU A 326 -30.15 5.81 -11.34
C LEU A 326 -31.59 5.49 -11.72
N GLY A 327 -32.24 6.39 -12.44
CA GLY A 327 -33.60 6.12 -12.93
C GLY A 327 -33.62 5.02 -13.97
N ASP A 328 -34.71 4.27 -14.04
CA ASP A 328 -34.89 3.10 -14.91
C ASP A 328 -35.11 3.47 -16.40
N SER A 329 -35.15 4.76 -16.78
CA SER A 329 -35.32 5.17 -18.15
C SER A 329 -33.98 5.19 -18.92
N GLU A 330 -33.98 4.68 -20.14
CA GLU A 330 -32.81 4.65 -21.04
C GLU A 330 -32.15 6.03 -21.18
N LYS A 331 -32.95 7.11 -21.20
CA LYS A 331 -32.48 8.51 -21.26
C LYS A 331 -31.69 8.92 -20.01
N LEU A 332 -32.12 8.46 -18.82
CA LEU A 332 -31.41 8.74 -17.57
C LEU A 332 -30.13 7.92 -17.46
N VAL A 333 -30.17 6.66 -17.88
CA VAL A 333 -28.99 5.79 -17.96
C VAL A 333 -27.95 6.39 -18.94
N ARG A 334 -28.33 6.80 -20.14
CA ARG A 334 -27.44 7.45 -21.13
C ARG A 334 -26.84 8.75 -20.60
N ARG A 335 -27.62 9.59 -19.88
CA ARG A 335 -27.11 10.83 -19.24
C ARG A 335 -26.09 10.52 -18.14
N SER A 336 -26.35 9.50 -17.36
CA SER A 336 -25.43 9.05 -16.29
C SER A 336 -24.14 8.44 -16.90
N LEU A 337 -24.25 7.65 -18.00
CA LEU A 337 -23.13 7.12 -18.79
C LEU A 337 -22.25 8.25 -19.34
N ALA A 338 -22.87 9.22 -19.99
CA ALA A 338 -22.13 10.37 -20.53
C ALA A 338 -21.40 11.20 -19.47
N ARG A 339 -21.94 11.26 -18.24
CA ARG A 339 -21.40 12.05 -17.14
C ARG A 339 -20.37 11.30 -16.31
N LEU A 340 -20.55 10.01 -16.09
CA LEU A 340 -19.75 9.19 -15.15
C LEU A 340 -18.80 8.21 -15.86
N GLY A 341 -19.00 7.95 -17.17
CA GLY A 341 -18.31 6.91 -17.91
C GLY A 341 -18.88 5.50 -17.66
N GLU A 342 -18.67 4.58 -18.61
CA GLU A 342 -19.28 3.22 -18.60
C GLU A 342 -18.90 2.39 -17.36
N ALA A 343 -17.66 2.49 -16.91
CA ALA A 343 -17.15 1.70 -15.77
C ALA A 343 -17.78 2.07 -14.40
N GLN A 344 -18.57 3.13 -14.33
CA GLN A 344 -18.98 3.76 -13.06
C GLN A 344 -20.47 3.65 -12.75
N ILE A 345 -21.32 3.29 -13.72
CA ILE A 345 -22.78 3.34 -13.58
C ILE A 345 -23.37 2.22 -12.75
N GLY A 346 -22.85 1.02 -12.81
CA GLY A 346 -23.38 -0.12 -12.05
C GLY A 346 -23.15 -0.01 -10.53
N ARG A 347 -22.58 1.09 -10.03
CA ARG A 347 -21.95 1.19 -8.72
C ARG A 347 -22.25 2.47 -7.96
N ALA A 348 -22.93 3.42 -8.57
CA ALA A 348 -23.30 4.67 -7.92
C ALA A 348 -24.52 4.54 -6.97
N SER A 349 -25.24 3.42 -6.98
CA SER A 349 -26.33 3.19 -6.04
C SER A 349 -25.85 2.33 -4.87
N CYS A 350 -25.41 2.99 -3.82
CA CYS A 350 -25.14 2.38 -2.51
C CYS A 350 -26.47 2.13 -1.75
N ARG A 351 -27.49 1.58 -2.43
CA ARG A 351 -28.67 1.07 -1.75
C ARG A 351 -28.39 -0.36 -1.33
N GLU A 352 -28.10 -0.54 -0.05
CA GLU A 352 -28.18 -1.83 0.61
C GLU A 352 -29.56 -2.45 0.34
N ARG A 353 -29.62 -3.42 -0.55
CA ARG A 353 -30.66 -4.43 -0.45
C ARG A 353 -30.10 -5.51 0.48
N VAL A 354 -30.53 -5.46 1.71
CA VAL A 354 -30.45 -6.59 2.63
C VAL A 354 -31.36 -7.68 2.12
#